data_2c6b4ea54aedf3ef15d4e9862921cb08
#
_entry.id   2c6b4ea54aedf3ef15d4e9862921cb08
#
_cell.length_a   1.000
_cell.length_b   1.000
_cell.length_c   1.000
_cell.angle_alpha   90.00
_cell.angle_beta   90.00
_cell.angle_gamma   90.00
#
_symmetry.space_group_name_H-M   'P 1'
#
loop_
_entity.id
_entity.type
_entity.pdbx_description
1 polymer ?
#
loop_
_entity_poly.entity_id
_entity_poly.type
_entity_poly.pdbx_seq_one_letter_code
_entity_poly.pdbx_strand_id
1 'polypeptide(L)'
;MSTHAKRERLLFADLLEASGPDAPTLCDGWLTRDLAAHVVMRERRPDAAGGILLSALKERADRIQAEFAAKPYEELVHLIRTGPPRMSLYGIKQIDEAANTVEFFVHAEDVRRAQPEWTPRELDRVFENTLWSRLEKAARLLGRKSPVGLVLRRSNGQTVVAHKGTPVVTVTGEAGELTLFAYGRQDAARVELDGDKDAITRLNGAALGF
;
A
#
# COMPACT_ATOMS: atom_id res chain seq x y z
N MET A 1 -5.11 -18.35 -15.50
CA MET A 1 -5.66 -17.09 -14.96
C MET A 1 -4.51 -16.19 -14.54
N SER A 2 -4.65 -14.89 -14.75
CA SER A 2 -3.68 -13.91 -14.22
C SER A 2 -3.78 -13.85 -12.70
N THR A 3 -2.65 -13.71 -12.00
CA THR A 3 -2.61 -13.52 -10.55
C THR A 3 -3.13 -12.13 -10.15
N HIS A 4 -3.54 -11.95 -8.88
CA HIS A 4 -3.96 -10.63 -8.39
C HIS A 4 -2.80 -9.62 -8.49
N ALA A 5 -1.59 -9.99 -8.07
CA ALA A 5 -0.41 -9.14 -8.20
C ALA A 5 -0.19 -8.66 -9.65
N LYS A 6 -0.34 -9.55 -10.64
CA LYS A 6 -0.20 -9.18 -12.05
C LYS A 6 -1.31 -8.23 -12.52
N ARG A 7 -2.56 -8.44 -12.08
CA ARG A 7 -3.68 -7.55 -12.43
C ARG A 7 -3.48 -6.15 -11.85
N GLU A 8 -3.13 -6.08 -10.56
CA GLU A 8 -2.89 -4.80 -9.88
C GLU A 8 -1.65 -4.08 -10.45
N ARG A 9 -0.59 -4.81 -10.81
CA ARG A 9 0.58 -4.26 -11.51
C ARG A 9 0.21 -3.58 -12.82
N LEU A 10 -0.59 -4.24 -13.64
CA LEU A 10 -1.01 -3.69 -14.94
C LEU A 10 -1.91 -2.48 -14.74
N LEU A 11 -2.86 -2.55 -13.82
CA LEU A 11 -3.71 -1.42 -13.45
C LEU A 11 -2.86 -0.23 -12.96
N PHE A 12 -1.88 -0.46 -12.09
CA PHE A 12 -0.99 0.59 -11.60
C PHE A 12 -0.19 1.23 -12.74
N ALA A 13 0.35 0.43 -13.66
CA ALA A 13 1.05 0.94 -14.84
C ALA A 13 0.14 1.78 -15.75
N ASP A 14 -1.13 1.34 -15.96
CA ASP A 14 -2.12 2.08 -16.76
C ASP A 14 -2.50 3.41 -16.09
N LEU A 15 -2.64 3.43 -14.76
CA LEU A 15 -2.91 4.64 -13.98
C LEU A 15 -1.75 5.64 -14.05
N LEU A 16 -0.52 5.18 -13.92
CA LEU A 16 0.67 6.02 -14.07
C LEU A 16 0.74 6.64 -15.46
N GLU A 17 0.52 5.84 -16.52
CA GLU A 17 0.52 6.30 -17.90
C GLU A 17 -0.55 7.37 -18.14
N ALA A 18 -1.76 7.15 -17.63
CA ALA A 18 -2.88 8.08 -17.78
C ALA A 18 -2.70 9.39 -16.98
N SER A 19 -2.08 9.32 -15.79
CA SER A 19 -1.91 10.48 -14.89
C SER A 19 -0.70 11.34 -15.28
N GLY A 20 0.29 10.80 -15.96
CA GLY A 20 1.55 11.48 -16.25
C GLY A 20 2.48 11.58 -15.02
N PRO A 21 3.69 12.17 -15.19
CA PRO A 21 4.75 12.15 -14.17
C PRO A 21 4.52 13.04 -12.95
N ASP A 22 3.71 14.08 -13.11
CA ASP A 22 3.60 15.17 -12.13
C ASP A 22 2.27 15.18 -11.38
N ALA A 23 1.48 14.09 -11.50
CA ALA A 23 0.22 13.96 -10.78
C ALA A 23 0.45 13.66 -9.28
N PRO A 24 -0.42 14.17 -8.38
CA PRO A 24 -0.32 13.90 -6.96
C PRO A 24 -0.61 12.43 -6.64
N THR A 25 -0.08 11.99 -5.50
CA THR A 25 -0.36 10.67 -4.89
C THR A 25 -0.73 10.84 -3.42
N LEU A 26 -1.27 9.78 -2.78
CA LEU A 26 -1.48 9.77 -1.33
C LEU A 26 -0.18 9.55 -0.53
N CYS A 27 0.93 9.26 -1.19
CA CYS A 27 2.24 9.21 -0.53
C CYS A 27 2.72 10.64 -0.31
N ASP A 28 2.86 11.04 0.95
CA ASP A 28 3.20 12.41 1.32
C ASP A 28 4.48 12.92 0.61
N GLY A 29 4.35 14.05 -0.09
CA GLY A 29 5.42 14.67 -0.85
C GLY A 29 5.81 13.96 -2.15
N TRP A 30 5.13 12.87 -2.57
CA TRP A 30 5.45 12.13 -3.79
C TRP A 30 4.46 12.39 -4.92
N LEU A 31 5.02 12.66 -6.09
CA LEU A 31 4.31 12.63 -7.36
C LEU A 31 4.34 11.21 -7.96
N THR A 32 3.58 10.98 -9.01
CA THR A 32 3.53 9.69 -9.71
C THR A 32 4.91 9.23 -10.20
N ARG A 33 5.81 10.15 -10.56
CA ARG A 33 7.21 9.87 -10.92
C ARG A 33 7.97 9.22 -9.75
N ASP A 34 7.82 9.78 -8.55
CA ASP A 34 8.53 9.31 -7.35
C ASP A 34 8.02 7.93 -6.94
N LEU A 35 6.70 7.74 -7.01
CA LEU A 35 6.06 6.46 -6.73
C LEU A 35 6.46 5.38 -7.75
N ALA A 36 6.54 5.73 -9.04
CA ALA A 36 7.03 4.82 -10.07
C ALA A 36 8.49 4.43 -9.84
N ALA A 37 9.36 5.41 -9.51
CA ALA A 37 10.76 5.17 -9.19
C ALA A 37 10.92 4.25 -7.95
N HIS A 38 10.10 4.46 -6.91
CA HIS A 38 10.06 3.62 -5.72
C HIS A 38 9.77 2.16 -6.05
N VAL A 39 8.72 1.89 -6.80
CA VAL A 39 8.32 0.53 -7.17
C VAL A 39 9.37 -0.16 -8.03
N VAL A 40 9.95 0.55 -9.02
CA VAL A 40 11.03 0.00 -9.87
C VAL A 40 12.29 -0.30 -9.04
N MET A 41 12.69 0.61 -8.14
CA MET A 41 13.81 0.41 -7.22
C MET A 41 13.59 -0.84 -6.36
N ARG A 42 12.42 -0.95 -5.71
CA ARG A 42 12.06 -2.07 -4.85
C ARG A 42 12.20 -3.42 -5.57
N GLU A 43 11.78 -3.52 -6.82
CA GLU A 43 11.81 -4.75 -7.58
C GLU A 43 13.18 -5.11 -8.17
N ARG A 44 14.00 -4.10 -8.49
CA ARG A 44 15.26 -4.29 -9.20
C ARG A 44 16.50 -4.11 -8.34
N ARG A 45 16.36 -3.47 -7.18
CA ARG A 45 17.43 -3.19 -6.24
C ARG A 45 17.04 -3.66 -4.82
N PRO A 46 16.93 -4.97 -4.60
CA PRO A 46 16.58 -5.52 -3.28
C PRO A 46 17.60 -5.14 -2.19
N ASP A 47 18.82 -4.83 -2.56
CA ASP A 47 19.87 -4.30 -1.70
C ASP A 47 19.57 -2.86 -1.18
N ALA A 48 18.78 -2.09 -1.92
CA ALA A 48 18.29 -0.77 -1.52
C ALA A 48 16.93 -0.84 -0.83
N ALA A 49 16.09 -1.80 -1.18
CA ALA A 49 14.75 -1.98 -0.58
C ALA A 49 14.80 -2.19 0.95
N GLY A 50 15.90 -2.72 1.49
CA GLY A 50 16.14 -2.79 2.95
C GLY A 50 16.19 -1.43 3.64
N GLY A 51 16.50 -0.35 2.94
CA GLY A 51 16.50 1.01 3.48
C GLY A 51 15.09 1.56 3.79
N ILE A 52 14.06 0.96 3.23
CA ILE A 52 12.65 1.27 3.56
C ILE A 52 12.34 0.86 5.01
N LEU A 53 12.98 -0.19 5.51
CA LEU A 53 12.76 -0.74 6.86
C LEU A 53 13.85 -0.37 7.87
N LEU A 54 15.05 -0.06 7.42
CA LEU A 54 16.23 0.19 8.26
C LEU A 54 16.74 1.61 8.05
N SER A 55 16.57 2.46 9.06
CA SER A 55 16.99 3.88 9.03
C SER A 55 18.47 4.08 8.66
N ALA A 56 19.33 3.17 9.04
CA ALA A 56 20.78 3.21 8.71
C ALA A 56 21.07 3.09 7.19
N LEU A 57 20.11 2.57 6.40
CA LEU A 57 20.24 2.40 4.95
C LEU A 57 19.41 3.42 4.16
N LYS A 58 18.69 4.33 4.87
CA LYS A 58 17.76 5.28 4.27
C LYS A 58 18.43 6.18 3.23
N GLU A 59 19.54 6.82 3.56
CA GLU A 59 20.26 7.73 2.65
C GLU A 59 20.69 7.05 1.34
N ARG A 60 21.07 5.77 1.43
CA ARG A 60 21.40 4.96 0.24
C ARG A 60 20.16 4.68 -0.60
N ALA A 61 19.05 4.32 0.05
CA ALA A 61 17.77 4.07 -0.63
C ALA A 61 17.27 5.35 -1.31
N ASP A 62 17.30 6.50 -0.61
CA ASP A 62 16.88 7.80 -1.14
C ASP A 62 17.70 8.20 -2.39
N ARG A 63 19.02 7.98 -2.36
CA ARG A 63 19.90 8.25 -3.51
C ARG A 63 19.56 7.37 -4.71
N ILE A 64 19.39 6.08 -4.50
CA ILE A 64 19.05 5.14 -5.56
C ILE A 64 17.65 5.44 -6.11
N GLN A 65 16.68 5.79 -5.25
CA GLN A 65 15.36 6.22 -5.70
C GLN A 65 15.43 7.48 -6.57
N ALA A 66 16.25 8.48 -6.20
CA ALA A 66 16.47 9.67 -6.99
C ALA A 66 17.11 9.36 -8.36
N GLU A 67 18.06 8.40 -8.42
CA GLU A 67 18.64 7.92 -9.70
C GLU A 67 17.56 7.31 -10.62
N PHE A 68 16.61 6.55 -10.05
CA PHE A 68 15.49 6.03 -10.83
C PHE A 68 14.51 7.15 -11.24
N ALA A 69 14.18 8.08 -10.36
CA ALA A 69 13.28 9.20 -10.64
C ALA A 69 13.81 10.12 -11.77
N ALA A 70 15.13 10.16 -11.97
CA ALA A 70 15.76 10.90 -13.07
C ALA A 70 15.64 10.22 -14.45
N LYS A 71 15.18 8.97 -14.51
CA LYS A 71 14.95 8.27 -15.79
C LYS A 71 13.73 8.82 -16.52
N PRO A 72 13.64 8.63 -17.88
CA PRO A 72 12.42 8.91 -18.59
C PRO A 72 11.21 8.22 -17.94
N TYR A 73 10.13 8.95 -17.76
CA TYR A 73 8.95 8.42 -17.05
C TYR A 73 8.35 7.20 -17.74
N GLU A 74 8.31 7.22 -19.08
CA GLU A 74 7.82 6.11 -19.90
C GLU A 74 8.67 4.83 -19.70
N GLU A 75 9.99 4.99 -19.41
CA GLU A 75 10.86 3.86 -19.07
C GLU A 75 10.43 3.26 -17.72
N LEU A 76 10.14 4.09 -16.71
CA LEU A 76 9.68 3.60 -15.40
C LEU A 76 8.36 2.84 -15.55
N VAL A 77 7.38 3.41 -16.27
CA VAL A 77 6.08 2.76 -16.52
C VAL A 77 6.27 1.43 -17.26
N HIS A 78 7.13 1.42 -18.28
CA HIS A 78 7.46 0.19 -19.01
C HIS A 78 8.09 -0.88 -18.11
N LEU A 79 9.02 -0.49 -17.23
CA LEU A 79 9.66 -1.39 -16.28
C LEU A 79 8.67 -1.99 -15.28
N ILE A 80 7.69 -1.20 -14.80
CA ILE A 80 6.61 -1.67 -13.94
C ILE A 80 5.74 -2.67 -14.71
N ARG A 81 5.29 -2.32 -15.92
CA ARG A 81 4.40 -3.14 -16.75
C ARG A 81 5.02 -4.49 -17.09
N THR A 82 6.30 -4.53 -17.42
CA THR A 82 7.03 -5.76 -17.77
C THR A 82 7.44 -6.59 -16.55
N GLY A 83 7.51 -5.96 -15.37
CA GLY A 83 7.88 -6.60 -14.11
C GLY A 83 9.38 -6.80 -13.92
N PRO A 84 9.76 -7.44 -12.81
CA PRO A 84 11.15 -7.66 -12.45
C PRO A 84 11.83 -8.65 -13.39
N PRO A 85 13.18 -8.63 -13.47
CA PRO A 85 13.93 -9.63 -14.21
C PRO A 85 13.60 -11.05 -13.72
N ARG A 86 13.53 -12.02 -14.65
CA ARG A 86 13.20 -13.43 -14.33
C ARG A 86 14.10 -14.06 -13.27
N MET A 87 15.34 -13.60 -13.13
CA MET A 87 16.32 -14.08 -12.16
C MET A 87 16.26 -13.33 -10.80
N SER A 88 15.35 -12.39 -10.62
CA SER A 88 15.13 -11.73 -9.32
C SER A 88 14.27 -12.60 -8.40
N LEU A 89 14.35 -12.35 -7.08
CA LEU A 89 13.46 -13.00 -6.09
C LEU A 89 11.97 -12.76 -6.42
N TYR A 90 11.64 -11.58 -6.93
CA TYR A 90 10.29 -11.23 -7.38
C TYR A 90 9.92 -11.83 -8.76
N GLY A 91 10.85 -12.49 -9.45
CA GLY A 91 10.58 -13.29 -10.65
C GLY A 91 9.91 -14.64 -10.33
N ILE A 92 9.92 -15.07 -9.07
CA ILE A 92 9.26 -16.30 -8.61
C ILE A 92 7.78 -15.97 -8.31
N LYS A 93 6.85 -16.59 -9.05
CA LYS A 93 5.41 -16.30 -9.00
C LYS A 93 4.82 -16.27 -7.59
N GLN A 94 5.20 -17.22 -6.72
CA GLN A 94 4.68 -17.30 -5.36
C GLN A 94 5.17 -16.14 -4.48
N ILE A 95 6.42 -15.72 -4.66
CA ILE A 95 7.00 -14.58 -3.95
C ILE A 95 6.39 -13.27 -4.47
N ASP A 96 6.26 -13.13 -5.79
CA ASP A 96 5.60 -11.98 -6.43
C ASP A 96 4.17 -11.82 -5.91
N GLU A 97 3.35 -12.89 -5.96
CA GLU A 97 1.97 -12.85 -5.48
C GLU A 97 1.89 -12.52 -3.98
N ALA A 98 2.83 -13.05 -3.17
CA ALA A 98 2.83 -12.80 -1.73
C ALA A 98 3.21 -11.36 -1.36
N ALA A 99 4.23 -10.81 -2.03
CA ALA A 99 4.82 -9.52 -1.69
C ALA A 99 4.15 -8.36 -2.42
N ASN A 100 3.68 -8.58 -3.65
CA ASN A 100 3.28 -7.52 -4.57
C ASN A 100 1.77 -7.33 -4.70
N THR A 101 0.93 -8.29 -4.28
CA THR A 101 -0.54 -8.12 -4.34
C THR A 101 -1.01 -6.88 -3.58
N VAL A 102 -0.59 -6.73 -2.32
CA VAL A 102 -0.99 -5.59 -1.48
C VAL A 102 -0.25 -4.32 -1.90
N GLU A 103 1.02 -4.44 -2.23
CA GLU A 103 1.85 -3.31 -2.68
C GLU A 103 1.23 -2.61 -3.89
N PHE A 104 0.95 -3.36 -4.96
CA PHE A 104 0.32 -2.77 -6.15
C PHE A 104 -1.11 -2.31 -5.91
N PHE A 105 -1.86 -3.01 -5.06
CA PHE A 105 -3.19 -2.53 -4.67
C PHE A 105 -3.12 -1.17 -3.98
N VAL A 106 -2.28 -1.02 -2.94
CA VAL A 106 -2.14 0.23 -2.19
C VAL A 106 -1.67 1.35 -3.11
N HIS A 107 -0.63 1.12 -3.92
CA HIS A 107 -0.09 2.15 -4.80
C HIS A 107 -0.99 2.51 -5.99
N ALA A 108 -1.79 1.58 -6.49
CA ALA A 108 -2.84 1.92 -7.45
C ALA A 108 -3.89 2.85 -6.82
N GLU A 109 -4.28 2.59 -5.56
CA GLU A 109 -5.18 3.47 -4.82
C GLU A 109 -4.52 4.80 -4.44
N ASP A 110 -3.20 4.84 -4.18
CA ASP A 110 -2.46 6.08 -3.94
C ASP A 110 -2.56 7.04 -5.14
N VAL A 111 -2.46 6.52 -6.36
CA VAL A 111 -2.64 7.33 -7.58
C VAL A 111 -4.10 7.71 -7.79
N ARG A 112 -5.02 6.74 -7.68
CA ARG A 112 -6.46 6.97 -7.93
C ARG A 112 -7.08 7.95 -6.96
N ARG A 113 -6.85 7.76 -5.65
CA ARG A 113 -7.52 8.53 -4.59
C ARG A 113 -6.93 9.91 -4.37
N ALA A 114 -5.79 10.22 -4.95
CA ALA A 114 -5.24 11.56 -4.99
C ALA A 114 -5.85 12.43 -6.11
N GLN A 115 -6.63 11.82 -7.04
CA GLN A 115 -7.29 12.56 -8.11
C GLN A 115 -8.67 13.08 -7.66
N PRO A 116 -9.16 14.21 -8.22
CA PRO A 116 -10.54 14.62 -8.01
C PRO A 116 -11.54 13.54 -8.43
N GLU A 117 -12.70 13.51 -7.78
CA GLU A 117 -13.84 12.67 -8.17
C GLU A 117 -13.58 11.14 -8.15
N TRP A 118 -12.61 10.68 -7.33
CA TRP A 118 -12.38 9.25 -7.18
C TRP A 118 -13.56 8.56 -6.47
N THR A 119 -13.78 7.31 -6.79
CA THR A 119 -14.74 6.44 -6.12
C THR A 119 -14.07 5.13 -5.69
N PRO A 120 -14.50 4.50 -4.57
CA PRO A 120 -14.02 3.17 -4.20
C PRO A 120 -14.20 2.18 -5.36
N ARG A 121 -13.24 1.27 -5.52
CA ARG A 121 -13.38 0.18 -6.48
C ARG A 121 -14.25 -0.93 -5.90
N GLU A 122 -15.12 -1.50 -6.73
CA GLU A 122 -15.75 -2.77 -6.41
C GLU A 122 -14.74 -3.90 -6.66
N LEU A 123 -14.33 -4.57 -5.60
CA LEU A 123 -13.40 -5.70 -5.66
C LEU A 123 -14.19 -7.01 -5.67
N ASP A 124 -13.74 -7.97 -6.48
CA ASP A 124 -14.34 -9.30 -6.43
C ASP A 124 -14.06 -9.99 -5.08
N ARG A 125 -14.95 -10.89 -4.68
CA ARG A 125 -14.91 -11.58 -3.38
C ARG A 125 -13.59 -12.36 -3.17
N VAL A 126 -12.99 -12.88 -4.22
CA VAL A 126 -11.73 -13.64 -4.13
C VAL A 126 -10.57 -12.70 -3.80
N PHE A 127 -10.56 -11.53 -4.42
CA PHE A 127 -9.56 -10.51 -4.15
C PHE A 127 -9.73 -9.91 -2.75
N GLU A 128 -10.96 -9.59 -2.32
CA GLU A 128 -11.27 -9.16 -0.95
C GLU A 128 -10.76 -10.17 0.09
N ASN A 129 -10.99 -11.47 -0.12
CA ASN A 129 -10.50 -12.50 0.78
C ASN A 129 -8.95 -12.59 0.76
N THR A 130 -8.34 -12.35 -0.38
CA THR A 130 -6.87 -12.31 -0.49
C THR A 130 -6.29 -11.15 0.30
N LEU A 131 -6.84 -9.94 0.14
CA LEU A 131 -6.42 -8.76 0.90
C LEU A 131 -6.61 -8.97 2.41
N TRP A 132 -7.76 -9.50 2.83
CA TRP A 132 -7.99 -9.82 4.23
C TRP A 132 -6.96 -10.79 4.80
N SER A 133 -6.70 -11.90 4.12
CA SER A 133 -5.70 -12.88 4.57
C SER A 133 -4.28 -12.29 4.70
N ARG A 134 -3.93 -11.30 3.87
CA ARG A 134 -2.66 -10.58 3.98
C ARG A 134 -2.67 -9.59 5.16
N LEU A 135 -3.78 -8.86 5.29
CA LEU A 135 -3.98 -7.90 6.38
C LEU A 135 -3.93 -8.59 7.74
N GLU A 136 -4.60 -9.74 7.93
CA GLU A 136 -4.56 -10.50 9.19
C GLU A 136 -3.12 -10.82 9.62
N LYS A 137 -2.26 -11.20 8.68
CA LYS A 137 -0.84 -11.52 8.95
C LYS A 137 0.00 -10.30 9.29
N ALA A 138 -0.30 -9.16 8.67
CA ALA A 138 0.45 -7.91 8.83
C ALA A 138 -0.13 -6.98 9.92
N ALA A 139 -1.35 -7.22 10.38
CA ALA A 139 -2.12 -6.29 11.22
C ALA A 139 -1.34 -5.78 12.43
N ARG A 140 -0.67 -6.67 13.17
CA ARG A 140 0.11 -6.27 14.35
C ARG A 140 1.32 -5.40 14.01
N LEU A 141 1.95 -5.63 12.87
CA LEU A 141 3.07 -4.82 12.41
C LEU A 141 2.58 -3.44 11.96
N LEU A 142 1.49 -3.39 11.20
CA LEU A 142 0.91 -2.15 10.69
C LEU A 142 0.32 -1.29 11.82
N GLY A 143 -0.36 -1.92 12.78
CA GLY A 143 -0.97 -1.26 13.93
C GLY A 143 -0.02 -0.95 15.10
N ARG A 144 1.28 -1.32 15.02
CA ARG A 144 2.22 -1.21 16.15
C ARG A 144 2.37 0.20 16.74
N LYS A 145 2.15 1.22 15.92
CA LYS A 145 2.24 2.64 16.29
C LYS A 145 0.89 3.21 16.76
N SER A 146 -0.17 2.39 16.84
CA SER A 146 -1.48 2.87 17.28
C SER A 146 -1.39 3.34 18.75
N PRO A 147 -1.88 4.55 19.08
CA PRO A 147 -1.92 5.07 20.45
C PRO A 147 -3.08 4.50 21.27
N VAL A 148 -3.90 3.63 20.69
CA VAL A 148 -5.09 3.01 21.29
C VAL A 148 -5.18 1.54 20.89
N GLY A 149 -5.99 0.75 21.59
CA GLY A 149 -6.35 -0.59 21.13
C GLY A 149 -7.03 -0.50 19.76
N LEU A 150 -6.61 -1.33 18.81
CA LEU A 150 -7.09 -1.30 17.44
C LEU A 150 -7.59 -2.67 17.01
N VAL A 151 -8.85 -2.75 16.63
CA VAL A 151 -9.50 -3.93 16.06
C VAL A 151 -9.97 -3.59 14.65
N LEU A 152 -9.57 -4.39 13.67
CA LEU A 152 -10.08 -4.31 12.32
C LEU A 152 -11.19 -5.34 12.14
N ARG A 153 -12.35 -4.94 11.61
CA ARG A 153 -13.55 -5.78 11.41
C ARG A 153 -14.02 -5.68 9.97
N ARG A 154 -14.12 -6.80 9.28
CA ARG A 154 -14.76 -6.85 7.97
C ARG A 154 -16.27 -6.74 8.10
N SER A 155 -16.95 -6.29 7.03
CA SER A 155 -18.42 -6.23 6.93
C SER A 155 -19.10 -7.58 7.16
N ASN A 156 -18.40 -8.70 6.92
CA ASN A 156 -18.88 -10.06 7.18
C ASN A 156 -18.69 -10.54 8.63
N GLY A 157 -18.16 -9.68 9.52
CA GLY A 157 -17.94 -9.96 10.95
C GLY A 157 -16.58 -10.56 11.32
N GLN A 158 -15.72 -10.90 10.35
CA GLN A 158 -14.34 -11.33 10.65
C GLN A 158 -13.55 -10.21 11.31
N THR A 159 -12.73 -10.51 12.33
CA THR A 159 -11.97 -9.53 13.10
C THR A 159 -10.52 -9.93 13.27
N VAL A 160 -9.64 -8.91 13.36
CA VAL A 160 -8.24 -9.09 13.77
C VAL A 160 -7.82 -7.95 14.71
N VAL A 161 -7.08 -8.30 15.77
CA VAL A 161 -6.50 -7.32 16.69
C VAL A 161 -5.17 -6.84 16.14
N ALA A 162 -5.15 -5.60 15.66
CA ALA A 162 -3.94 -4.96 15.13
C ALA A 162 -3.07 -4.35 16.23
N HIS A 163 -3.69 -3.82 17.31
CA HIS A 163 -2.97 -3.32 18.48
C HIS A 163 -3.76 -3.63 19.76
N LYS A 164 -3.05 -4.12 20.78
CA LYS A 164 -3.65 -4.31 22.12
C LYS A 164 -3.50 -3.02 22.93
N GLY A 165 -4.58 -2.54 23.52
CA GLY A 165 -4.57 -1.34 24.36
C GLY A 165 -5.96 -0.94 24.79
N THR A 166 -6.06 0.10 25.60
CA THR A 166 -7.31 0.71 26.06
C THR A 166 -7.16 2.24 25.99
N PRO A 167 -8.20 2.97 25.57
CA PRO A 167 -9.47 2.48 25.03
C PRO A 167 -9.30 1.77 23.69
N VAL A 168 -10.28 0.99 23.28
CA VAL A 168 -10.29 0.27 22.00
C VAL A 168 -11.11 1.04 20.97
N VAL A 169 -10.58 1.13 19.76
CA VAL A 169 -11.31 1.57 18.56
C VAL A 169 -11.46 0.37 17.61
N THR A 170 -12.69 0.13 17.16
CA THR A 170 -12.99 -0.85 16.12
C THR A 170 -13.18 -0.12 14.79
N VAL A 171 -12.42 -0.54 13.77
CA VAL A 171 -12.53 0.00 12.40
C VAL A 171 -13.21 -1.05 11.54
N THR A 172 -14.38 -0.71 10.97
CA THR A 172 -15.22 -1.63 10.19
C THR A 172 -15.27 -1.22 8.73
N GLY A 173 -15.11 -2.16 7.80
CA GLY A 173 -15.19 -1.93 6.37
C GLY A 173 -14.88 -3.16 5.54
N GLU A 174 -14.86 -2.99 4.21
CA GLU A 174 -14.39 -4.02 3.28
C GLU A 174 -12.86 -4.22 3.41
N ALA A 175 -12.35 -5.38 3.02
CA ALA A 175 -10.94 -5.71 3.25
C ALA A 175 -9.98 -4.77 2.50
N GLY A 176 -10.36 -4.29 1.30
CA GLY A 176 -9.60 -3.28 0.58
C GLY A 176 -9.47 -1.98 1.37
N GLU A 177 -10.57 -1.47 1.92
CA GLU A 177 -10.62 -0.24 2.71
C GLU A 177 -9.85 -0.37 4.03
N LEU A 178 -10.01 -1.50 4.73
CA LEU A 178 -9.26 -1.81 5.94
C LEU A 178 -7.75 -1.94 5.68
N THR A 179 -7.37 -2.45 4.50
CA THR A 179 -5.97 -2.51 4.08
C THR A 179 -5.41 -1.10 3.92
N LEU A 180 -6.09 -0.21 3.19
CA LEU A 180 -5.67 1.18 3.03
C LEU A 180 -5.56 1.90 4.38
N PHE A 181 -6.56 1.76 5.25
CA PHE A 181 -6.53 2.32 6.60
C PHE A 181 -5.28 1.88 7.38
N ALA A 182 -5.01 0.57 7.40
CA ALA A 182 -3.89 0.00 8.13
C ALA A 182 -2.51 0.39 7.54
N TYR A 183 -2.46 0.68 6.24
CA TYR A 183 -1.27 1.18 5.54
C TYR A 183 -1.12 2.71 5.62
N GLY A 184 -1.88 3.39 6.50
CA GLY A 184 -1.73 4.82 6.77
C GLY A 184 -2.52 5.74 5.83
N ARG A 185 -3.44 5.21 5.02
CA ARG A 185 -4.33 5.99 4.16
C ARG A 185 -5.68 6.25 4.84
N GLN A 186 -5.64 6.60 6.13
CA GLN A 186 -6.81 6.71 7.00
C GLN A 186 -7.85 7.69 6.44
N ASP A 187 -7.42 8.87 5.98
CA ASP A 187 -8.30 9.93 5.46
C ASP A 187 -8.97 9.56 4.12
N ALA A 188 -8.33 8.67 3.35
CA ALA A 188 -8.83 8.21 2.06
C ALA A 188 -9.62 6.89 2.15
N ALA A 189 -9.54 6.16 3.28
CA ALA A 189 -10.23 4.89 3.47
C ALA A 189 -11.72 5.11 3.80
N ARG A 190 -12.59 4.28 3.21
CA ARG A 190 -14.03 4.28 3.50
C ARG A 190 -14.35 3.24 4.56
N VAL A 191 -14.23 3.66 5.82
CA VAL A 191 -14.41 2.80 7.00
C VAL A 191 -15.28 3.49 8.05
N GLU A 192 -15.90 2.71 8.92
CA GLU A 192 -16.61 3.18 10.09
C GLU A 192 -15.75 2.96 11.33
N LEU A 193 -15.66 3.97 12.20
CA LEU A 193 -14.93 3.89 13.45
C LEU A 193 -15.92 3.86 14.62
N ASP A 194 -15.79 2.86 15.49
CA ASP A 194 -16.58 2.70 16.71
C ASP A 194 -15.65 2.68 17.92
N GLY A 195 -15.91 3.60 18.87
CA GLY A 195 -15.11 3.78 20.07
C GLY A 195 -15.30 5.14 20.72
N ASP A 196 -14.50 5.40 21.74
CA ASP A 196 -14.47 6.72 22.40
C ASP A 196 -13.98 7.80 21.42
N LYS A 197 -14.61 9.00 21.45
CA LYS A 197 -14.30 10.11 20.53
C LYS A 197 -12.84 10.56 20.60
N ASP A 198 -12.28 10.65 21.81
CA ASP A 198 -10.88 11.07 21.96
C ASP A 198 -9.93 9.98 21.49
N ALA A 199 -10.31 8.70 21.65
CA ALA A 199 -9.57 7.58 21.11
C ALA A 199 -9.56 7.56 19.57
N ILE A 200 -10.71 7.82 18.94
CA ILE A 200 -10.85 7.96 17.49
C ILE A 200 -9.98 9.11 16.97
N THR A 201 -10.03 10.28 17.64
CA THR A 201 -9.22 11.44 17.27
C THR A 201 -7.72 11.12 17.33
N ARG A 202 -7.26 10.45 18.39
CA ARG A 202 -5.87 10.02 18.52
C ARG A 202 -5.47 9.00 17.45
N LEU A 203 -6.37 8.07 17.12
CA LEU A 203 -6.11 7.07 16.09
C LEU A 203 -5.98 7.71 14.72
N ASN A 204 -6.85 8.67 14.36
CA ASN A 204 -6.79 9.37 13.08
C ASN A 204 -5.52 10.21 12.93
N GLY A 205 -4.97 10.76 14.04
CA GLY A 205 -3.70 11.48 14.01
C GLY A 205 -2.45 10.58 14.07
N ALA A 206 -2.60 9.26 14.12
CA ALA A 206 -1.48 8.33 14.24
C ALA A 206 -0.92 7.93 12.88
N ALA A 207 0.40 7.90 12.75
CA ALA A 207 1.06 7.36 11.56
C ALA A 207 1.04 5.82 11.61
N LEU A 208 -0.02 5.19 11.09
CA LEU A 208 -0.08 3.74 10.92
C LEU A 208 0.81 3.28 9.75
N GLY A 209 1.01 1.98 9.64
CA GLY A 209 1.83 1.41 8.58
C GLY A 209 3.32 1.42 8.92
N PHE A 210 4.14 1.60 7.90
CA PHE A 210 5.62 1.52 7.98
C PHE A 210 6.27 2.86 8.28
#